data_9d257e68327374de5c9e4523b561d17f
#
_entry.id   9d257e68327374de5c9e4523b561d17f
#
_cell.length_a   1.000
_cell.length_b   1.000
_cell.length_c   1.000
_cell.angle_alpha   90.00
_cell.angle_beta   90.00
_cell.angle_gamma   90.00
#
_symmetry.space_group_name_H-M   'P 1'
#
loop_
_entity.id
_entity.type
_entity.pdbx_description
1 polymer ?
#
loop_
_entity_poly.entity_id
_entity_poly.type
_entity_poly.pdbx_seq_one_letter_code
_entity_poly.pdbx_strand_id
1 'polypeptide(L)'
;ISDYGIFFVVYALATMGSRVFAGKLSDHVDRRLVILPFSLLVALAAMCFFIMDNVWTLGLIAILFGLGYGALVPALTALVVDVTRPEERGPALGFFTAFIEVGIVVGAMGLGFITEILGYANMFALSGIIVLVITLAFWLLLQQRHTIKLEGE
;
A
#
# COMPACT_ATOMS: atom_id res chain seq x y z
N ILE A 1 14.37 11.87 22.58
CA ILE A 1 13.52 11.64 21.38
C ILE A 1 12.58 10.54 21.79
N SER A 2 11.27 10.80 21.72
CA SER A 2 10.28 9.77 22.03
C SER A 2 10.35 8.65 20.98
N ASP A 3 10.03 7.42 21.38
CA ASP A 3 10.07 6.24 20.50
C ASP A 3 9.24 6.44 19.22
N TYR A 4 8.14 7.18 19.32
CA TYR A 4 7.32 7.59 18.17
C TYR A 4 8.06 8.51 17.19
N GLY A 5 8.95 9.39 17.67
CA GLY A 5 9.77 10.25 16.81
C GLY A 5 10.75 9.43 15.97
N ILE A 6 11.33 8.38 16.53
CA ILE A 6 12.20 7.45 15.81
C ILE A 6 11.43 6.72 14.70
N PHE A 7 10.20 6.26 15.00
CA PHE A 7 9.33 5.64 14.01
C PHE A 7 9.14 6.53 12.79
N PHE A 8 8.74 7.80 12.97
CA PHE A 8 8.49 8.70 11.86
C PHE A 8 9.73 9.02 11.04
N VAL A 9 10.90 9.17 11.67
CA VAL A 9 12.17 9.40 10.95
C VAL A 9 12.54 8.18 10.10
N VAL A 10 12.51 6.98 10.68
CA VAL A 10 12.82 5.73 9.97
C VAL A 10 11.82 5.49 8.84
N TYR A 11 10.54 5.69 9.09
CA TYR A 11 9.48 5.61 8.08
C TYR A 11 9.71 6.58 6.92
N ALA A 12 10.03 7.84 7.21
CA ALA A 12 10.28 8.84 6.19
C ALA A 12 11.48 8.50 5.31
N LEU A 13 12.59 8.06 5.91
CA LEU A 13 13.80 7.64 5.18
C LEU A 13 13.52 6.40 4.31
N ALA A 14 12.82 5.41 4.85
CA ALA A 14 12.40 4.22 4.10
C ALA A 14 11.50 4.58 2.91
N THR A 15 10.52 5.48 3.12
CA THR A 15 9.61 5.97 2.08
C THR A 15 10.36 6.73 0.98
N MET A 16 11.31 7.60 1.34
CA MET A 16 12.14 8.30 0.36
C MET A 16 12.99 7.34 -0.47
N GLY A 17 13.64 6.39 0.20
CA GLY A 17 14.44 5.36 -0.46
C GLY A 17 13.61 4.52 -1.43
N SER A 18 12.45 4.05 -0.99
CA SER A 18 11.58 3.19 -1.81
C SER A 18 11.04 3.89 -3.05
N ARG A 19 10.73 5.18 -2.98
CA ARG A 19 10.28 5.98 -4.15
C ARG A 19 11.32 6.00 -5.28
N VAL A 20 12.60 6.14 -4.92
CA VAL A 20 13.70 6.13 -5.90
C VAL A 20 13.86 4.73 -6.52
N PHE A 21 13.81 3.68 -5.69
CA PHE A 21 13.91 2.30 -6.17
C PHE A 21 12.70 1.86 -6.99
N ALA A 22 11.49 2.17 -6.53
CA ALA A 22 10.26 1.80 -7.21
C ALA A 22 10.10 2.50 -8.56
N GLY A 23 10.52 3.78 -8.66
CA GLY A 23 10.55 4.49 -9.94
C GLY A 23 11.38 3.76 -10.98
N LYS A 24 12.63 3.43 -10.64
CA LYS A 24 13.53 2.69 -11.53
C LYS A 24 13.03 1.28 -11.87
N LEU A 25 12.45 0.58 -10.89
CA LEU A 25 11.94 -0.77 -11.09
C LEU A 25 10.70 -0.76 -11.98
N SER A 26 9.80 0.20 -11.79
CA SER A 26 8.57 0.36 -12.55
C SER A 26 8.78 0.74 -14.01
N ASP A 27 9.97 1.28 -14.36
CA ASP A 27 10.31 1.59 -15.75
C ASP A 27 10.73 0.37 -16.56
N HIS A 28 11.13 -0.73 -15.90
CA HIS A 28 11.67 -1.93 -16.55
C HIS A 28 10.77 -3.16 -16.40
N VAL A 29 9.78 -3.14 -15.52
CA VAL A 29 8.90 -4.27 -15.22
C VAL A 29 7.44 -3.81 -15.29
N ASP A 30 6.53 -4.73 -15.67
CA ASP A 30 5.09 -4.44 -15.64
C ASP A 30 4.69 -3.92 -14.26
N ARG A 31 4.14 -2.70 -14.22
CA ARG A 31 3.76 -2.00 -12.97
C ARG A 31 2.81 -2.82 -12.10
N ARG A 32 2.01 -3.69 -12.70
CA ARG A 32 1.12 -4.60 -12.00
C ARG A 32 1.88 -5.60 -11.14
N LEU A 33 3.01 -6.09 -11.64
CA LEU A 33 3.88 -7.00 -10.88
C LEU A 33 4.66 -6.29 -9.78
N VAL A 34 4.88 -4.98 -9.92
CA VAL A 34 5.52 -4.15 -8.87
C VAL A 34 4.54 -3.88 -7.72
N ILE A 35 3.26 -3.65 -8.01
CA ILE A 35 2.24 -3.36 -6.98
C ILE A 35 2.10 -4.51 -5.98
N LEU A 36 2.14 -5.77 -6.44
CA LEU A 36 1.92 -6.95 -5.59
C LEU A 36 2.89 -7.07 -4.41
N PRO A 37 4.23 -7.09 -4.59
CA PRO A 37 5.15 -7.24 -3.46
C PRO A 37 5.09 -6.06 -2.49
N PHE A 38 4.86 -4.84 -2.98
CA PHE A 38 4.77 -3.67 -2.11
C PHE A 38 3.47 -3.61 -1.31
N SER A 39 2.34 -4.04 -1.87
CA SER A 39 1.09 -4.19 -1.12
C SER A 39 1.19 -5.30 -0.07
N LEU A 40 1.88 -6.41 -0.34
CA LEU A 40 2.18 -7.44 0.64
C LEU A 40 3.06 -6.92 1.79
N LEU A 41 4.07 -6.07 1.48
CA LEU A 41 4.88 -5.44 2.52
C LEU A 41 4.04 -4.55 3.44
N VAL A 42 3.08 -3.79 2.90
CA VAL A 42 2.15 -2.97 3.70
C VAL A 42 1.27 -3.86 4.58
N ALA A 43 0.73 -4.95 4.04
CA ALA A 43 -0.10 -5.89 4.79
C ALA A 43 0.70 -6.54 5.94
N LEU A 44 1.90 -7.02 5.66
CA LEU A 44 2.79 -7.62 6.66
C LEU A 44 3.18 -6.60 7.75
N ALA A 45 3.54 -5.38 7.35
CA ALA A 45 3.86 -4.33 8.31
C ALA A 45 2.69 -4.03 9.25
N ALA A 46 1.46 -3.93 8.71
CA ALA A 46 0.25 -3.75 9.52
C ALA A 46 0.02 -4.92 10.49
N MET A 47 0.22 -6.17 10.04
CA MET A 47 0.09 -7.34 10.92
C MET A 47 1.18 -7.40 11.99
N CYS A 48 2.41 -6.94 11.69
CA CYS A 48 3.51 -6.89 12.66
C CYS A 48 3.24 -5.93 13.84
N PHE A 49 2.33 -4.98 13.73
CA PHE A 49 1.90 -4.17 14.86
C PHE A 49 1.25 -4.99 15.99
N PHE A 50 0.71 -6.17 15.67
CA PHE A 50 0.15 -7.08 16.66
C PHE A 50 1.20 -7.61 17.66
N ILE A 51 2.46 -7.77 17.21
CA ILE A 51 3.59 -8.30 17.98
C ILE A 51 4.59 -7.23 18.40
N MET A 52 4.15 -5.96 18.42
CA MET A 52 5.00 -4.83 18.77
C MET A 52 5.25 -4.77 20.29
N ASP A 53 6.45 -5.17 20.72
CA ASP A 53 6.83 -5.19 22.14
C ASP A 53 7.95 -4.20 22.50
N ASN A 54 8.72 -3.70 21.51
CA ASN A 54 9.87 -2.84 21.77
C ASN A 54 10.21 -1.90 20.60
N VAL A 55 11.16 -0.98 20.82
CA VAL A 55 11.59 0.04 19.85
C VAL A 55 12.20 -0.56 18.57
N TRP A 56 12.84 -1.71 18.67
CA TRP A 56 13.43 -2.38 17.51
C TRP A 56 12.37 -2.96 16.57
N THR A 57 11.33 -3.58 17.13
CA THR A 57 10.18 -4.04 16.35
C THR A 57 9.42 -2.87 15.72
N LEU A 58 9.28 -1.76 16.44
CA LEU A 58 8.71 -0.52 15.91
C LEU A 58 9.52 0.02 14.73
N GLY A 59 10.86 0.02 14.82
CA GLY A 59 11.76 0.41 13.74
C GLY A 59 11.64 -0.48 12.51
N LEU A 60 11.55 -1.80 12.70
CA LEU A 60 11.36 -2.76 11.63
C LEU A 60 10.01 -2.54 10.91
N ILE A 61 8.95 -2.34 11.67
CA ILE A 61 7.62 -2.02 11.13
C ILE A 61 7.66 -0.73 10.31
N ALA A 62 8.35 0.32 10.82
CA ALA A 62 8.53 1.58 10.12
C ALA A 62 9.23 1.40 8.76
N ILE A 63 10.26 0.55 8.70
CA ILE A 63 10.96 0.23 7.46
C ILE A 63 10.03 -0.50 6.49
N LEU A 64 9.38 -1.58 6.92
CA LEU A 64 8.49 -2.38 6.07
C LEU A 64 7.32 -1.54 5.53
N PHE A 65 6.68 -0.76 6.41
CA PHE A 65 5.57 0.11 6.01
C PHE A 65 6.04 1.22 5.08
N GLY A 66 7.17 1.87 5.38
CA GLY A 66 7.77 2.92 4.56
C GLY A 66 8.18 2.43 3.18
N LEU A 67 8.82 1.26 3.08
CA LEU A 67 9.18 0.64 1.81
C LEU A 67 7.93 0.27 1.00
N GLY A 68 6.95 -0.36 1.62
CA GLY A 68 5.72 -0.77 0.96
C GLY A 68 4.90 0.42 0.46
N TYR A 69 4.52 1.32 1.36
CA TYR A 69 3.68 2.48 1.05
C TYR A 69 4.37 3.48 0.11
N GLY A 70 5.67 3.72 0.31
CA GLY A 70 6.44 4.64 -0.50
C GLY A 70 6.54 4.25 -1.97
N ALA A 71 6.54 2.95 -2.28
CA ALA A 71 6.56 2.43 -3.64
C ALA A 71 5.14 2.23 -4.21
N LEU A 72 4.18 1.83 -3.36
CA LEU A 72 2.83 1.48 -3.79
C LEU A 72 2.08 2.65 -4.41
N VAL A 73 2.08 3.82 -3.77
CA VAL A 73 1.33 5.00 -4.24
C VAL A 73 1.82 5.50 -5.60
N PRO A 74 3.13 5.69 -5.86
CA PRO A 74 3.61 6.04 -7.20
C PRO A 74 3.31 4.97 -8.25
N ALA A 75 3.42 3.69 -7.91
CA ALA A 75 3.13 2.60 -8.83
C ALA A 75 1.65 2.56 -9.23
N LEU A 76 0.73 2.76 -8.29
CA LEU A 76 -0.70 2.87 -8.56
C LEU A 76 -1.03 4.11 -9.40
N THR A 77 -0.44 5.27 -9.07
CA THR A 77 -0.61 6.50 -9.85
C THR A 77 -0.18 6.30 -11.30
N ALA A 78 0.97 5.66 -11.49
CA ALA A 78 1.49 5.36 -12.82
C ALA A 78 0.60 4.35 -13.56
N LEU A 79 0.05 3.35 -12.87
CA LEU A 79 -0.91 2.41 -13.46
C LEU A 79 -2.18 3.12 -13.95
N VAL A 80 -2.70 4.08 -13.18
CA VAL A 80 -3.86 4.91 -13.60
C VAL A 80 -3.57 5.65 -14.90
N VAL A 81 -2.38 6.24 -15.02
CA VAL A 81 -1.95 6.94 -16.25
C VAL A 81 -1.85 5.98 -17.45
N ASP A 82 -1.34 4.76 -17.23
CA ASP A 82 -1.14 3.79 -18.31
C ASP A 82 -2.44 3.22 -18.86
N VAL A 83 -3.46 3.06 -18.01
CA VAL A 83 -4.75 2.49 -18.42
C VAL A 83 -5.74 3.55 -18.91
N THR A 84 -5.38 4.84 -18.80
CA THR A 84 -6.25 5.96 -19.14
C THR A 84 -5.80 6.64 -20.43
N ARG A 85 -6.75 7.04 -21.28
CA ARG A 85 -6.48 7.80 -22.50
C ARG A 85 -5.83 9.15 -22.16
N PRO A 86 -4.93 9.66 -23.03
CA PRO A 86 -4.20 10.91 -22.76
C PRO A 86 -5.10 12.09 -22.37
N GLU A 87 -6.26 12.20 -23.01
CA GLU A 87 -7.23 13.30 -22.81
C GLU A 87 -7.95 13.21 -21.45
N GLU A 88 -8.04 12.01 -20.88
CA GLU A 88 -8.77 11.72 -19.64
C GLU A 88 -7.86 11.58 -18.42
N ARG A 89 -6.54 11.66 -18.57
CA ARG A 89 -5.56 11.45 -17.49
C ARG A 89 -5.74 12.40 -16.33
N GLY A 90 -6.03 13.68 -16.60
CA GLY A 90 -6.25 14.68 -15.56
C GLY A 90 -7.44 14.33 -14.66
N PRO A 91 -8.66 14.16 -15.22
CA PRO A 91 -9.81 13.70 -14.46
C PRO A 91 -9.59 12.37 -13.73
N ALA A 92 -8.96 11.37 -14.37
CA ALA A 92 -8.72 10.06 -13.77
C ALA A 92 -7.79 10.15 -12.55
N LEU A 93 -6.73 10.94 -12.61
CA LEU A 93 -5.85 11.21 -11.47
C LEU A 93 -6.57 11.97 -10.36
N GLY A 94 -7.44 12.92 -10.72
CA GLY A 94 -8.28 13.64 -9.76
C GLY A 94 -9.20 12.70 -9.00
N PHE A 95 -9.90 11.81 -9.69
CA PHE A 95 -10.73 10.76 -9.05
C PHE A 95 -9.91 9.82 -8.19
N PHE A 96 -8.77 9.34 -8.69
CA PHE A 96 -7.88 8.46 -7.93
C PHE A 96 -7.42 9.10 -6.61
N THR A 97 -6.99 10.36 -6.66
CA THR A 97 -6.58 11.12 -5.47
C THR A 97 -7.76 11.31 -4.51
N ALA A 98 -8.94 11.68 -5.02
CA ALA A 98 -10.15 11.83 -4.21
C ALA A 98 -10.53 10.51 -3.50
N PHE A 99 -10.42 9.36 -4.17
CA PHE A 99 -10.66 8.06 -3.55
C PHE A 99 -9.65 7.74 -2.44
N ILE A 100 -8.38 8.12 -2.60
CA ILE A 100 -7.38 7.98 -1.54
C ILE A 100 -7.79 8.81 -0.31
N GLU A 101 -8.15 10.08 -0.51
CA GLU A 101 -8.55 10.97 0.58
C GLU A 101 -9.82 10.47 1.30
N VAL A 102 -10.83 10.06 0.55
CA VAL A 102 -12.05 9.44 1.11
C VAL A 102 -11.69 8.17 1.88
N GLY A 103 -10.79 7.33 1.33
CA GLY A 103 -10.32 6.13 2.00
C GLY A 103 -9.60 6.42 3.33
N ILE A 104 -8.81 7.48 3.40
CA ILE A 104 -8.14 7.93 4.63
C ILE A 104 -9.18 8.34 5.68
N VAL A 105 -10.17 9.15 5.31
CA VAL A 105 -11.21 9.63 6.23
C VAL A 105 -12.07 8.48 6.73
N VAL A 106 -12.60 7.67 5.84
CA VAL A 106 -13.46 6.50 6.17
C VAL A 106 -12.67 5.47 6.98
N GLY A 107 -11.41 5.23 6.59
CA GLY A 107 -10.51 4.33 7.30
C GLY A 107 -10.21 4.83 8.72
N ALA A 108 -9.88 6.11 8.89
CA ALA A 108 -9.60 6.68 10.20
C ALA A 108 -10.82 6.60 11.15
N MET A 109 -12.01 6.93 10.65
CA MET A 109 -13.25 6.82 11.43
C MET A 109 -13.61 5.37 11.77
N GLY A 110 -13.58 4.48 10.78
CA GLY A 110 -13.95 3.07 10.97
C GLY A 110 -12.95 2.34 11.87
N LEU A 111 -11.65 2.52 11.65
CA LEU A 111 -10.60 1.92 12.48
C LEU A 111 -10.56 2.53 13.89
N GLY A 112 -10.87 3.82 14.04
CA GLY A 112 -11.02 4.45 15.34
C GLY A 112 -12.11 3.77 16.18
N PHE A 113 -13.29 3.54 15.60
CA PHE A 113 -14.39 2.81 16.26
C PHE A 113 -14.01 1.35 16.59
N ILE A 114 -13.32 0.66 15.68
CA ILE A 114 -12.84 -0.71 15.92
C ILE A 114 -11.82 -0.73 17.07
N THR A 115 -10.97 0.29 17.17
CA THR A 115 -9.98 0.40 18.24
C THR A 115 -10.62 0.49 19.62
N GLU A 116 -11.73 1.21 19.75
CA GLU A 116 -12.47 1.32 21.01
C GLU A 116 -13.04 -0.03 21.47
N ILE A 117 -13.45 -0.89 20.55
CA ILE A 117 -14.07 -2.18 20.86
C ILE A 117 -13.03 -3.29 21.02
N LEU A 118 -12.07 -3.38 20.12
CA LEU A 118 -11.15 -4.51 20.00
C LEU A 118 -9.71 -4.20 20.42
N GLY A 119 -9.38 -2.93 20.66
CA GLY A 119 -8.03 -2.47 20.96
C GLY A 119 -7.13 -2.32 19.73
N TYR A 120 -6.00 -1.63 19.92
CA TYR A 120 -5.08 -1.26 18.84
C TYR A 120 -4.49 -2.47 18.10
N ALA A 121 -4.07 -3.51 18.82
CA ALA A 121 -3.43 -4.67 18.23
C ALA A 121 -4.37 -5.38 17.21
N ASN A 122 -5.62 -5.62 17.61
CA ASN A 122 -6.61 -6.26 16.75
C ASN A 122 -7.01 -5.38 15.56
N MET A 123 -7.08 -4.06 15.77
CA MET A 123 -7.34 -3.10 14.70
C MET A 123 -6.26 -3.17 13.61
N PHE A 124 -4.98 -3.18 13.99
CA PHE A 124 -3.88 -3.30 13.03
C PHE A 124 -3.85 -4.67 12.33
N ALA A 125 -4.12 -5.76 13.06
CA ALA A 125 -4.24 -7.09 12.48
C ALA A 125 -5.37 -7.15 11.42
N LEU A 126 -6.53 -6.60 11.74
CA LEU A 126 -7.67 -6.50 10.82
C LEU A 126 -7.32 -5.69 9.58
N SER A 127 -6.65 -4.54 9.76
CA SER A 127 -6.19 -3.70 8.64
C SER A 127 -5.25 -4.46 7.71
N GLY A 128 -4.30 -5.21 8.27
CA GLY A 128 -3.39 -6.06 7.50
C GLY A 128 -4.13 -7.15 6.72
N ILE A 129 -5.13 -7.80 7.32
CA ILE A 129 -5.97 -8.80 6.63
C ILE A 129 -6.75 -8.15 5.48
N ILE A 130 -7.34 -6.99 5.68
CA ILE A 130 -8.07 -6.26 4.62
C ILE A 130 -7.15 -5.96 3.44
N VAL A 131 -5.95 -5.42 3.69
CA VAL A 131 -4.96 -5.15 2.63
C VAL A 131 -4.56 -6.43 1.90
N LEU A 132 -4.37 -7.53 2.64
CA LEU A 132 -4.01 -8.83 2.06
C LEU A 132 -5.13 -9.38 1.16
N VAL A 133 -6.38 -9.30 1.59
CA VAL A 133 -7.54 -9.72 0.79
C VAL A 133 -7.66 -8.90 -0.48
N ILE A 134 -7.50 -7.56 -0.40
CA ILE A 134 -7.53 -6.67 -1.56
C ILE A 134 -6.37 -7.00 -2.51
N THR A 135 -5.18 -7.26 -1.99
CA THR A 135 -4.01 -7.64 -2.79
C THR A 135 -4.24 -8.96 -3.53
N LEU A 136 -4.81 -9.97 -2.86
CA LEU A 136 -5.16 -11.25 -3.48
C LEU A 136 -6.24 -11.09 -4.55
N ALA A 137 -7.28 -10.30 -4.27
CA ALA A 137 -8.32 -10.00 -5.24
C ALA A 137 -7.74 -9.31 -6.50
N PHE A 138 -6.87 -8.35 -6.31
CA PHE A 138 -6.17 -7.68 -7.40
C PHE A 138 -5.34 -8.66 -8.24
N TRP A 139 -4.60 -9.57 -7.59
CA TRP A 139 -3.82 -10.60 -8.26
C TRP A 139 -4.68 -11.55 -9.09
N LEU A 140 -5.81 -12.02 -8.55
CA LEU A 140 -6.75 -12.89 -9.26
C LEU A 140 -7.34 -12.21 -10.51
N LEU A 141 -7.69 -10.92 -10.40
CA LEU A 141 -8.17 -10.14 -11.54
C LEU A 141 -7.11 -9.98 -12.64
N LEU A 142 -5.84 -9.86 -12.27
CA LEU A 142 -4.74 -9.83 -13.23
C LEU A 142 -4.58 -11.16 -13.99
N GLN A 143 -4.69 -12.28 -13.28
CA GLN A 143 -4.60 -13.61 -13.92
C GLN A 143 -5.73 -13.83 -14.91
N GLN A 144 -6.97 -13.49 -14.57
CA GLN A 144 -8.12 -13.65 -15.47
C GLN A 144 -7.94 -12.88 -16.79
N ARG A 145 -7.41 -11.66 -16.73
CA ARG A 145 -7.14 -10.88 -17.95
C ARG A 145 -6.05 -11.49 -18.85
N HIS A 146 -5.09 -12.20 -18.27
CA HIS A 146 -4.03 -12.89 -19.03
C HIS A 146 -4.60 -14.09 -19.78
N THR A 147 -5.50 -14.85 -19.18
CA THR A 147 -6.13 -16.04 -19.77
C THR A 147 -7.04 -15.66 -20.94
N ILE A 148 -7.86 -14.62 -20.79
CA ILE A 148 -8.79 -14.14 -21.85
C ILE A 148 -8.00 -13.65 -23.09
N LYS A 149 -6.81 -13.10 -22.91
CA LYS A 149 -5.99 -12.59 -24.02
C LYS A 149 -5.33 -13.72 -24.84
N LEU A 150 -5.08 -14.87 -24.21
CA LEU A 150 -4.51 -16.05 -24.89
C LEU A 150 -5.57 -16.90 -25.60
N GLU A 151 -6.85 -16.79 -25.22
CA GLU A 151 -7.96 -17.51 -25.89
C GLU A 151 -8.55 -16.72 -27.08
N GLY A 152 -8.16 -15.46 -27.25
CA GLY A 152 -8.66 -14.58 -28.33
C GLY A 152 -7.68 -14.37 -29.50
N GLU A 153 -6.49 -15.00 -29.46
CA GLU A 153 -5.53 -15.07 -30.60
C GLU A 153 -5.61 -16.43 -31.29
#